data_e5fe32cc9ec28256ceaec4b0ba70f2ba
#
_entry.id   e5fe32cc9ec28256ceaec4b0ba70f2ba
#
_cell.length_a   1.000
_cell.length_b   1.000
_cell.length_c   1.000
_cell.angle_alpha   90.00
_cell.angle_beta   90.00
_cell.angle_gamma   90.00
#
_symmetry.space_group_name_H-M   'P 1'
#
loop_
_entity.id
_entity.type
_entity.pdbx_description
1 polymer ?
#
loop_
_entity_poly.entity_id
_entity_poly.type
_entity_poly.pdbx_seq_one_letter_code
_entity_poly.pdbx_strand_id
1 'polypeptide(L)'
;DTKTVLMLAYMNKESLRKTLETGYTWYWSRSRQELWNKGATSGHLQKVISIYSDCDDDTLLLNVKQTGAACHTGSYSCFFNEMYTDDSTAE
;
A
#
# COMPACT_ATOMS: atom_id res chain seq x y z
N ASP A 1 0.04 11.29 1.79
CA ASP A 1 0.50 12.30 2.69
C ASP A 1 -0.63 12.84 3.60
N THR A 2 -1.83 12.31 3.45
CA THR A 2 -2.93 12.60 4.37
C THR A 2 -2.89 11.71 5.60
N LYS A 3 -1.88 10.83 5.70
CA LYS A 3 -1.73 9.82 6.75
C LYS A 3 -2.88 8.81 6.76
N THR A 4 -3.53 8.65 5.62
CA THR A 4 -4.56 7.64 5.46
C THR A 4 -3.90 6.30 5.15
N VAL A 5 -4.28 5.25 5.88
CA VAL A 5 -3.83 3.90 5.56
C VAL A 5 -4.64 3.41 4.38
N LEU A 6 -3.97 3.15 3.27
CA LEU A 6 -4.63 2.80 2.01
C LEU A 6 -4.85 1.32 1.84
N MET A 7 -3.84 0.52 2.14
CA MET A 7 -3.91 -0.92 1.90
C MET A 7 -2.77 -1.62 2.61
N LEU A 8 -2.85 -2.94 2.64
CA LEU A 8 -1.79 -3.81 3.15
C LEU A 8 -1.49 -4.85 2.09
N ALA A 9 -0.23 -5.11 1.84
CA ALA A 9 0.16 -6.09 0.83
C ALA A 9 1.50 -6.70 1.20
N TYR A 10 1.84 -7.79 0.51
CA TYR A 10 3.10 -8.46 0.75
C TYR A 10 4.16 -7.98 -0.22
N MET A 11 5.41 -7.96 0.25
CA MET A 11 6.56 -7.68 -0.58
C MET A 11 7.62 -8.73 -0.32
N ASN A 12 8.42 -9.00 -1.36
CA ASN A 12 9.60 -9.81 -1.20
C ASN A 12 10.80 -8.99 -1.67
N LYS A 13 11.99 -9.59 -1.64
CA LYS A 13 13.20 -8.87 -2.02
C LYS A 13 13.08 -8.32 -3.45
N GLU A 14 12.51 -9.08 -4.35
CA GLU A 14 12.40 -8.68 -5.75
C GLU A 14 11.43 -7.53 -5.93
N SER A 15 10.28 -7.55 -5.25
CA SER A 15 9.31 -6.47 -5.36
C SER A 15 9.86 -5.18 -4.75
N LEU A 16 10.63 -5.29 -3.67
CA LEU A 16 11.25 -4.12 -3.08
C LEU A 16 12.28 -3.53 -4.04
N ARG A 17 13.10 -4.38 -4.69
CA ARG A 17 14.09 -3.92 -5.65
C ARG A 17 13.41 -3.17 -6.80
N LYS A 18 12.33 -3.71 -7.33
CA LYS A 18 11.60 -3.05 -8.42
C LYS A 18 10.98 -1.74 -7.96
N THR A 19 10.49 -1.69 -6.73
CA THR A 19 9.94 -0.46 -6.18
C THR A 19 11.01 0.63 -6.12
N LEU A 20 12.21 0.26 -5.66
CA LEU A 20 13.31 1.22 -5.57
C LEU A 20 13.81 1.66 -6.95
N GLU A 21 13.79 0.76 -7.92
CA GLU A 21 14.24 1.08 -9.26
C GLU A 21 13.27 1.99 -10.01
N THR A 22 11.97 1.74 -9.87
CA THR A 22 10.98 2.43 -10.66
C THR A 22 10.37 3.65 -9.98
N GLY A 23 10.41 3.69 -8.65
CA GLY A 23 9.76 4.76 -7.90
C GLY A 23 8.27 4.55 -7.71
N TYR A 24 7.76 3.42 -8.16
CA TYR A 24 6.35 3.04 -8.01
C TYR A 24 6.27 1.71 -7.28
N THR A 25 5.12 1.46 -6.59
CA THR A 25 5.03 0.29 -5.74
C THR A 25 4.88 -1.00 -6.53
N TRP A 26 5.66 -1.99 -6.15
CA TRP A 26 5.58 -3.35 -6.63
C TRP A 26 5.38 -4.24 -5.42
N TYR A 27 4.48 -5.20 -5.55
CA TYR A 27 4.13 -6.11 -4.46
C TYR A 27 4.29 -7.55 -4.90
N TRP A 28 4.20 -8.46 -3.94
CA TRP A 28 4.29 -9.89 -4.21
C TRP A 28 2.93 -10.52 -3.95
N SER A 29 2.38 -11.19 -4.95
CA SER A 29 1.13 -11.92 -4.80
C SER A 29 1.43 -13.33 -4.33
N ARG A 30 1.07 -13.65 -3.09
CA ARG A 30 1.32 -14.97 -2.54
C ARG A 30 0.45 -16.03 -3.20
N SER A 31 -0.78 -15.67 -3.54
CA SER A 31 -1.69 -16.64 -4.16
C SER A 31 -1.31 -16.95 -5.60
N ARG A 32 -0.83 -15.97 -6.33
CA ARG A 32 -0.45 -16.16 -7.74
C ARG A 32 1.03 -16.42 -7.93
N GLN A 33 1.82 -16.26 -6.87
CA GLN A 33 3.27 -16.43 -6.91
C GLN A 33 3.91 -15.59 -8.00
N GLU A 34 3.55 -14.30 -8.04
CA GLU A 34 4.09 -13.40 -9.04
C GLU A 34 4.16 -11.98 -8.50
N LEU A 35 5.01 -11.18 -9.13
CA LEU A 35 5.12 -9.75 -8.84
C LEU A 35 3.97 -9.02 -9.50
N TRP A 36 3.55 -7.89 -8.89
CA TRP A 36 2.57 -7.04 -9.54
C TRP A 36 2.84 -5.58 -9.20
N ASN A 37 2.65 -4.74 -10.21
CA ASN A 37 2.82 -3.29 -10.10
C ASN A 37 1.44 -2.70 -9.83
N LYS A 38 1.31 -2.02 -8.69
CA LYS A 38 0.02 -1.44 -8.30
C LYS A 38 -0.39 -0.38 -9.31
N GLY A 39 -1.54 -0.56 -9.92
CA GLY A 39 -2.09 0.39 -10.87
C GLY A 39 -1.63 0.20 -12.30
N ALA A 40 -0.87 -0.86 -12.61
CA ALA A 40 -0.37 -1.06 -13.96
C ALA A 40 -1.52 -1.18 -14.98
N THR A 41 -2.63 -1.80 -14.57
CA THR A 41 -3.78 -1.97 -15.45
C THR A 41 -4.81 -0.85 -15.27
N SER A 42 -5.08 -0.46 -14.03
CA SER A 42 -6.14 0.51 -13.74
C SER A 42 -5.70 1.96 -13.89
N GLY A 43 -4.40 2.20 -13.89
CA GLY A 43 -3.87 3.57 -13.89
C GLY A 43 -3.79 4.18 -12.51
N HIS A 44 -4.25 3.47 -11.46
CA HIS A 44 -4.24 3.98 -10.09
C HIS A 44 -2.91 3.68 -9.43
N LEU A 45 -1.87 4.33 -9.93
CA LEU A 45 -0.49 4.09 -9.50
C LEU A 45 -0.21 4.68 -8.12
N GLN A 46 0.82 4.13 -7.47
CA GLN A 46 1.30 4.64 -6.19
C GLN A 46 2.76 5.06 -6.36
N LYS A 47 2.99 6.37 -6.42
CA LYS A 47 4.35 6.88 -6.50
C LYS A 47 4.93 6.93 -5.10
N VAL A 48 6.10 6.32 -4.92
CA VAL A 48 6.74 6.23 -3.61
C VAL A 48 7.37 7.57 -3.25
N ILE A 49 7.03 8.07 -2.05
CA ILE A 49 7.62 9.28 -1.51
C ILE A 49 8.73 8.91 -0.52
N SER A 50 8.48 7.95 0.35
CA SER A 50 9.47 7.51 1.32
C SER A 50 9.14 6.10 1.79
N ILE A 51 10.14 5.38 2.28
CA ILE A 51 9.99 4.03 2.81
C ILE A 51 10.71 3.96 4.15
N TYR A 52 10.01 3.42 5.14
CA TYR A 52 10.58 3.17 6.45
C TYR A 52 10.44 1.70 6.80
N SER A 53 11.43 1.13 7.47
CA SER A 53 11.29 -0.21 8.04
C SER A 53 10.95 -0.06 9.53
N ASP A 54 10.27 -1.07 10.06
CA ASP A 54 9.96 -1.04 11.48
C ASP A 54 11.15 -1.53 12.30
N CYS A 55 10.98 -1.63 13.62
CA CYS A 55 12.10 -1.94 14.51
C CYS A 55 12.68 -3.33 14.30
N ASP A 56 11.90 -4.25 13.74
CA ASP A 56 12.34 -5.62 13.49
C ASP A 56 12.81 -5.83 12.04
N ASP A 57 12.64 -4.81 11.20
CA ASP A 57 12.98 -4.87 9.78
C ASP A 57 12.19 -5.95 9.02
N ASP A 58 10.97 -6.25 9.49
CA ASP A 58 10.12 -7.22 8.80
C ASP A 58 8.87 -6.58 8.21
N THR A 59 8.67 -5.29 8.40
CA THR A 59 7.52 -4.56 7.89
C THR A 59 7.98 -3.22 7.32
N LEU A 60 7.43 -2.85 6.18
CA LEU A 60 7.77 -1.59 5.54
C LEU A 60 6.57 -0.67 5.52
N LEU A 61 6.81 0.58 5.83
CA LEU A 61 5.80 1.63 5.70
C LEU A 61 6.16 2.47 4.49
N LEU A 62 5.33 2.43 3.47
CA LEU A 62 5.54 3.20 2.26
C LEU A 62 4.61 4.39 2.25
N ASN A 63 5.18 5.58 2.21
CA ASN A 63 4.42 6.80 1.98
C ASN A 63 4.36 7.02 0.49
N VAL A 64 3.14 7.11 -0.04
CA VAL A 64 2.95 7.15 -1.47
C VAL A 64 2.00 8.28 -1.85
N LYS A 65 2.11 8.71 -3.10
CA LYS A 65 1.12 9.57 -3.71
C LYS A 65 0.22 8.67 -4.54
N GLN A 66 -1.00 8.50 -4.09
CA GLN A 66 -1.97 7.61 -4.73
C GLN A 66 -2.73 8.35 -5.81
N THR A 67 -2.77 7.78 -7.01
CA THR A 67 -3.60 8.28 -8.09
C THR A 67 -4.85 7.42 -8.12
N GLY A 68 -6.01 8.04 -7.85
CA GLY A 68 -7.27 7.31 -7.84
C GLY A 68 -7.43 6.46 -6.60
N ALA A 69 -8.20 5.38 -6.72
CA ALA A 69 -8.53 4.50 -5.60
C ALA A 69 -7.49 3.42 -5.41
N ALA A 70 -7.15 3.12 -4.15
CA ALA A 70 -6.25 2.02 -3.84
C ALA A 70 -6.97 0.68 -3.86
N CYS A 71 -8.25 0.68 -3.52
CA CYS A 71 -9.03 -0.55 -3.43
C CYS A 71 -9.69 -0.89 -4.77
N HIS A 72 -9.73 -2.19 -5.08
CA HIS A 72 -10.35 -2.66 -6.34
C HIS A 72 -11.86 -2.37 -6.38
N THR A 73 -12.47 -2.05 -5.24
CA THR A 73 -13.90 -1.68 -5.18
C THR A 73 -14.14 -0.25 -5.61
N GLY A 74 -13.08 0.54 -5.83
CA GLY A 74 -13.20 1.94 -6.16
C GLY A 74 -13.05 2.86 -4.97
N SER A 75 -12.92 2.31 -3.76
CA SER A 75 -12.69 3.10 -2.56
C SER A 75 -11.25 3.62 -2.53
N TYR A 76 -11.06 4.85 -2.07
CA TYR A 76 -9.73 5.42 -1.96
C TYR A 76 -8.83 4.55 -1.07
N SER A 77 -9.36 4.04 0.03
CA SER A 77 -8.65 3.16 0.94
C SER A 77 -9.35 1.81 1.00
N CYS A 78 -8.57 0.76 1.22
CA CYS A 78 -9.14 -0.57 1.44
C CYS A 78 -9.78 -0.70 2.83
N PHE A 79 -9.45 0.20 3.74
CA PHE A 79 -9.92 0.14 5.12
C PHE A 79 -11.14 1.02 5.31
N PHE A 80 -12.27 0.58 4.78
CA PHE A 80 -13.52 1.35 4.86
C PHE A 80 -14.62 0.66 5.66
N ASN A 81 -14.36 -0.54 6.19
CA ASN A 81 -15.34 -1.26 7.01
C ASN A 81 -15.00 -1.06 8.48
N GLU A 82 -15.70 -0.11 9.11
CA GLU A 82 -15.45 0.15 10.52
C GLU A 82 -16.08 -0.98 11.35
N MET A 83 -15.26 -1.66 12.15
CA MET A 83 -15.74 -2.75 12.98
C MET A 83 -16.01 -2.32 14.41
N TYR A 84 -15.33 -1.27 14.88
CA TYR A 84 -15.47 -0.81 16.25
C TYR A 84 -14.96 0.62 16.38
N THR A 85 -15.70 1.42 17.10
CA THR A 85 -15.26 2.75 17.50
C THR A 85 -15.75 2.97 18.93
N ASP A 86 -14.84 3.44 19.78
CA ASP A 86 -15.19 3.80 21.16
C ASP A 86 -15.60 5.27 21.17
N ASP A 87 -16.90 5.52 21.35
CA ASP A 87 -17.44 6.87 21.32
C ASP A 87 -16.84 7.76 22.41
N SER A 88 -16.42 7.16 23.52
CA SER A 88 -15.85 7.94 24.62
C SER A 88 -14.51 8.56 24.27
N THR A 89 -13.82 8.05 23.22
CA THR A 89 -12.55 8.59 22.77
C THR A 89 -12.65 9.32 21.45
N ALA A 90 -13.81 9.33 20.84
CA ALA A 90 -14.01 10.00 19.55
C ALA A 90 -14.05 11.52 19.80
N GLU A 91 -13.22 12.22 19.12
CA GLU A 91 -13.12 13.66 19.32
C GLU A 91 -13.38 14.38 18.03
#